data_78a3191441f1d2156df5a96b240dd8fa
#
_entry.id   78a3191441f1d2156df5a96b240dd8fa
#
_cell.length_a   1.000
_cell.length_b   1.000
_cell.length_c   1.000
_cell.angle_alpha   90.00
_cell.angle_beta   90.00
_cell.angle_gamma   90.00
#
_symmetry.space_group_name_H-M   'P 1'
#
loop_
_entity.id
_entity.type
_entity.pdbx_description
1 polymer ?
#
loop_
_entity_poly.entity_id
_entity_poly.type
_entity_poly.pdbx_seq_one_letter_code
_entity_poly.pdbx_strand_id
1 'polypeptide(L)'
;MLRKNERTGYLMSILKRTGHVTVSEASEMLGVSGATVRRLFAQMEESGLAIRSHGTLRSNPSGSVYSFEASSQVYSKEKQNIGRMAAMFVEDGDIIYLDCGTTVFQMTLALSQRIASGEFQSLNIVTNSLVNVQALNPDPCCQLILVGGIYNSERRDFSGPLTEKFIAPFHFNKCFLGCDGVNQRDGFSSKDVNISSLNSCVMGRSDAVYVLCDSSKLGHSSMVSYAPLDRITVIVTNAEPEADLRSALQSANVHLNLCGG
;
A
#
# COMPACT_ATOMS: atom_id res chain seq x y z
N MET A 1 -10.77 13.29 -30.53
CA MET A 1 -10.86 13.62 -29.09
C MET A 1 -10.14 12.52 -28.32
N LEU A 2 -9.09 12.83 -27.54
CA LEU A 2 -8.31 11.83 -26.81
C LEU A 2 -9.17 11.07 -25.80
N ARG A 3 -9.02 9.73 -25.72
CA ARG A 3 -9.67 8.90 -24.70
C ARG A 3 -9.10 9.23 -23.31
N LYS A 4 -9.80 8.86 -22.24
CA LYS A 4 -9.42 9.22 -20.86
C LYS A 4 -7.95 8.85 -20.51
N ASN A 5 -7.53 7.64 -20.87
CA ASN A 5 -6.15 7.16 -20.59
C ASN A 5 -5.09 7.86 -21.46
N GLU A 6 -5.43 8.24 -22.69
CA GLU A 6 -4.56 8.99 -23.58
C GLU A 6 -4.29 10.41 -23.07
N ARG A 7 -5.29 11.03 -22.42
CA ARG A 7 -5.15 12.36 -21.80
C ARG A 7 -4.15 12.37 -20.66
N THR A 8 -4.19 11.35 -19.80
CA THR A 8 -3.23 11.18 -18.69
C THR A 8 -1.82 11.00 -19.24
N GLY A 9 -1.61 10.14 -20.23
CA GLY A 9 -0.32 9.93 -20.88
C GLY A 9 0.23 11.21 -21.52
N TYR A 10 -0.65 11.99 -22.18
CA TYR A 10 -0.28 13.26 -22.79
C TYR A 10 0.15 14.29 -21.74
N LEU A 11 -0.59 14.46 -20.66
CA LEU A 11 -0.22 15.36 -19.55
C LEU A 11 1.10 14.94 -18.90
N MET A 12 1.33 13.64 -18.72
CA MET A 12 2.61 13.13 -18.20
C MET A 12 3.79 13.49 -19.12
N SER A 13 3.62 13.45 -20.45
CA SER A 13 4.65 13.86 -21.39
C SER A 13 4.98 15.35 -21.30
N ILE A 14 3.96 16.19 -21.03
CA ILE A 14 4.13 17.62 -20.79
C ILE A 14 4.88 17.85 -19.48
N LEU A 15 4.43 17.22 -18.40
CA LEU A 15 5.07 17.34 -17.08
C LEU A 15 6.53 16.94 -17.09
N LYS A 16 6.90 15.88 -17.83
CA LYS A 16 8.31 15.49 -18.02
C LYS A 16 9.14 16.57 -18.72
N ARG A 17 8.55 17.35 -19.62
CA ARG A 17 9.22 18.35 -20.42
C ARG A 17 9.27 19.72 -19.75
N THR A 18 8.17 20.15 -19.11
CA THR A 18 8.00 21.51 -18.57
C THR A 18 8.04 21.60 -17.05
N GLY A 19 7.96 20.46 -16.37
CA GLY A 19 7.89 20.38 -14.91
C GLY A 19 6.52 20.71 -14.33
N HIS A 20 5.65 21.43 -15.05
CA HIS A 20 4.32 21.83 -14.58
C HIS A 20 3.35 22.08 -15.74
N VAL A 21 2.06 22.08 -15.44
CA VAL A 21 0.98 22.49 -16.37
C VAL A 21 -0.20 23.04 -15.55
N THR A 22 -0.73 24.17 -15.96
CA THR A 22 -1.92 24.80 -15.33
C THR A 22 -3.22 24.23 -15.87
N VAL A 23 -4.34 24.44 -15.13
CA VAL A 23 -5.68 24.06 -15.60
C VAL A 23 -6.02 24.74 -16.93
N SER A 24 -5.60 26.01 -17.14
CA SER A 24 -5.88 26.74 -18.37
C SER A 24 -5.15 26.11 -19.57
N GLU A 25 -3.84 25.90 -19.46
CA GLU A 25 -3.03 25.26 -20.50
C GLU A 25 -3.52 23.85 -20.83
N ALA A 26 -3.80 23.04 -19.82
CA ALA A 26 -4.33 21.68 -20.03
C ALA A 26 -5.72 21.68 -20.68
N SER A 27 -6.57 22.66 -20.34
CA SER A 27 -7.89 22.84 -20.95
C SER A 27 -7.77 23.12 -22.45
N GLU A 28 -6.89 24.03 -22.82
CA GLU A 28 -6.62 24.39 -24.23
C GLU A 28 -6.03 23.19 -24.99
N MET A 29 -4.98 22.57 -24.46
CA MET A 29 -4.26 21.43 -25.09
C MET A 29 -5.14 20.20 -25.29
N LEU A 30 -6.03 19.90 -24.33
CA LEU A 30 -6.88 18.72 -24.38
C LEU A 30 -8.25 18.97 -25.02
N GLY A 31 -8.61 20.23 -25.29
CA GLY A 31 -9.92 20.61 -25.82
C GLY A 31 -11.08 20.24 -24.90
N VAL A 32 -10.91 20.35 -23.56
CA VAL A 32 -11.92 20.01 -22.55
C VAL A 32 -12.09 21.14 -21.54
N SER A 33 -13.24 21.13 -20.82
CA SER A 33 -13.53 22.17 -19.83
C SER A 33 -12.54 22.14 -18.65
N GLY A 34 -12.30 23.29 -18.02
CA GLY A 34 -11.47 23.39 -16.81
C GLY A 34 -11.97 22.50 -15.66
N ALA A 35 -13.27 22.23 -15.56
CA ALA A 35 -13.83 21.29 -14.59
C ALA A 35 -13.36 19.85 -14.86
N THR A 36 -13.33 19.44 -16.14
CA THR A 36 -12.82 18.14 -16.57
C THR A 36 -11.33 18.02 -16.27
N VAL A 37 -10.56 19.09 -16.53
CA VAL A 37 -9.12 19.12 -16.22
C VAL A 37 -8.87 19.02 -14.72
N ARG A 38 -9.62 19.76 -13.88
CA ARG A 38 -9.46 19.68 -12.42
C ARG A 38 -9.73 18.27 -11.90
N ARG A 39 -10.74 17.58 -12.45
CA ARG A 39 -11.01 16.17 -12.11
C ARG A 39 -9.89 15.24 -12.57
N LEU A 40 -9.33 15.47 -13.77
CA LEU A 40 -8.19 14.72 -14.27
C LEU A 40 -6.93 14.96 -13.42
N PHE A 41 -6.65 16.20 -13.04
CA PHE A 41 -5.56 16.55 -12.14
C PHE A 41 -5.71 15.89 -10.77
N ALA A 42 -6.93 15.87 -10.21
CA ALA A 42 -7.21 15.16 -8.97
C ALA A 42 -6.91 13.66 -9.09
N GLN A 43 -7.34 13.01 -10.18
CA GLN A 43 -7.03 11.60 -10.43
C GLN A 43 -5.53 11.33 -10.62
N MET A 44 -4.80 12.23 -11.27
CA MET A 44 -3.34 12.09 -11.43
C MET A 44 -2.59 12.28 -10.11
N GLU A 45 -3.05 13.19 -9.25
CA GLU A 45 -2.55 13.37 -7.88
C GLU A 45 -2.87 12.14 -7.02
N GLU A 46 -4.12 11.66 -7.04
CA GLU A 46 -4.57 10.44 -6.38
C GLU A 46 -3.76 9.22 -6.80
N SER A 47 -3.37 9.14 -8.07
CA SER A 47 -2.52 8.08 -8.60
C SER A 47 -1.03 8.30 -8.31
N GLY A 48 -0.64 9.39 -7.62
CA GLY A 48 0.75 9.74 -7.34
C GLY A 48 1.57 10.15 -8.58
N LEU A 49 0.92 10.32 -9.74
CA LEU A 49 1.58 10.65 -11.00
C LEU A 49 2.11 12.09 -11.04
N ALA A 50 1.54 12.98 -10.23
CA ALA A 50 1.90 14.38 -10.17
C ALA A 50 1.43 15.03 -8.86
N ILE A 51 1.92 16.21 -8.54
CA ILE A 51 1.52 17.01 -7.36
C ILE A 51 0.66 18.18 -7.84
N ARG A 52 -0.49 18.39 -7.19
CA ARG A 52 -1.37 19.52 -7.47
C ARG A 52 -1.18 20.65 -6.45
N SER A 53 -1.00 21.86 -6.96
CA SER A 53 -0.93 23.07 -6.11
C SER A 53 -1.64 24.22 -6.81
N HIS A 54 -2.67 24.79 -6.15
CA HIS A 54 -3.38 26.02 -6.59
C HIS A 54 -3.74 26.07 -8.09
N GLY A 55 -4.34 24.97 -8.63
CA GLY A 55 -4.76 24.91 -10.04
C GLY A 55 -3.64 24.59 -11.04
N THR A 56 -2.47 24.20 -10.54
CA THR A 56 -1.33 23.75 -11.34
C THR A 56 -1.00 22.30 -11.00
N LEU A 57 -0.75 21.48 -12.00
CA LEU A 57 -0.18 20.15 -11.86
C LEU A 57 1.33 20.26 -12.07
N ARG A 58 2.13 19.67 -11.20
CA ARG A 58 3.59 19.67 -11.27
C ARG A 58 4.13 18.25 -11.36
N SER A 59 5.24 18.08 -12.06
CA SER A 59 6.00 16.84 -11.99
C SER A 59 6.46 16.63 -10.55
N ASN A 60 6.42 15.37 -10.11
CA ASN A 60 7.04 15.00 -8.85
C ASN A 60 8.58 15.02 -9.03
N PRO A 61 9.33 15.95 -8.39
CA PRO A 61 10.76 16.15 -8.66
C PRO A 61 11.63 14.95 -8.31
N SER A 62 11.16 14.10 -7.39
CA SER A 62 11.92 12.95 -6.90
C SER A 62 11.88 11.72 -7.82
N GLY A 63 11.18 11.78 -8.97
CA GLY A 63 11.01 10.62 -9.84
C GLY A 63 10.25 9.46 -9.16
N SER A 64 9.92 9.60 -7.90
CA SER A 64 9.12 8.69 -7.12
C SER A 64 7.65 9.00 -7.35
N VAL A 65 6.95 8.04 -7.95
CA VAL A 65 5.50 8.12 -8.22
C VAL A 65 4.69 7.90 -6.92
N TYR A 66 5.34 7.68 -5.80
CA TYR A 66 4.73 7.36 -4.52
C TYR A 66 4.97 8.48 -3.50
N SER A 67 3.89 8.95 -2.88
CA SER A 67 3.90 9.74 -1.65
C SER A 67 2.96 9.08 -0.65
N PHE A 68 3.43 8.85 0.56
CA PHE A 68 2.62 8.25 1.63
C PHE A 68 1.37 9.08 1.90
N GLU A 69 1.52 10.40 1.98
CA GLU A 69 0.41 11.33 2.23
C GLU A 69 -0.65 11.28 1.14
N ALA A 70 -0.23 11.39 -0.12
CA ALA A 70 -1.16 11.32 -1.26
C ALA A 70 -1.84 9.96 -1.34
N SER A 71 -1.07 8.86 -1.17
CA SER A 71 -1.59 7.50 -1.21
C SER A 71 -2.55 7.21 -0.06
N SER A 72 -2.37 7.83 1.11
CA SER A 72 -3.27 7.66 2.26
C SER A 72 -4.66 8.25 2.03
N GLN A 73 -4.80 9.27 1.18
CA GLN A 73 -6.08 9.90 0.86
C GLN A 73 -6.91 9.09 -0.15
N VAL A 74 -6.25 8.29 -0.98
CA VAL A 74 -6.90 7.49 -2.03
C VAL A 74 -7.54 6.26 -1.41
N TYR A 75 -8.83 6.01 -1.67
CA TYR A 75 -9.59 4.91 -1.08
C TYR A 75 -9.51 4.88 0.45
N SER A 76 -9.52 6.05 1.10
CA SER A 76 -9.25 6.15 2.54
C SER A 76 -10.27 5.42 3.41
N LYS A 77 -11.56 5.44 3.03
CA LYS A 77 -12.63 4.71 3.73
C LYS A 77 -12.48 3.19 3.59
N GLU A 78 -12.20 2.74 2.37
CA GLU A 78 -11.96 1.34 2.06
C GLU A 78 -10.76 0.81 2.85
N LYS A 79 -9.65 1.53 2.86
CA LYS A 79 -8.45 1.18 3.64
C LYS A 79 -8.73 1.15 5.14
N GLN A 80 -9.56 2.08 5.67
CA GLN A 80 -9.98 2.05 7.07
C GLN A 80 -10.79 0.80 7.40
N ASN A 81 -11.72 0.40 6.53
CA ASN A 81 -12.52 -0.81 6.71
C ASN A 81 -11.63 -2.07 6.66
N ILE A 82 -10.74 -2.15 5.66
CA ILE A 82 -9.75 -3.23 5.52
C ILE A 82 -8.86 -3.28 6.77
N GLY A 83 -8.33 -2.15 7.21
CA GLY A 83 -7.46 -2.07 8.38
C GLY A 83 -8.15 -2.53 9.66
N ARG A 84 -9.41 -2.12 9.89
CA ARG A 84 -10.19 -2.58 11.06
C ARG A 84 -10.42 -4.09 11.04
N MET A 85 -10.79 -4.65 9.88
CA MET A 85 -10.95 -6.09 9.74
C MET A 85 -9.62 -6.81 9.95
N ALA A 86 -8.55 -6.34 9.35
CA ALA A 86 -7.23 -6.95 9.48
C ALA A 86 -6.71 -6.94 10.92
N ALA A 87 -6.96 -5.89 11.68
CA ALA A 87 -6.59 -5.81 13.08
C ALA A 87 -7.23 -6.92 13.93
N MET A 88 -8.41 -7.41 13.57
CA MET A 88 -9.09 -8.49 14.30
C MET A 88 -8.39 -9.85 14.18
N PHE A 89 -7.48 -10.03 13.25
CA PHE A 89 -6.68 -11.25 13.13
C PHE A 89 -5.49 -11.30 14.09
N VAL A 90 -5.20 -10.20 14.78
CA VAL A 90 -4.13 -10.17 15.80
C VAL A 90 -4.66 -10.72 17.11
N GLU A 91 -3.93 -11.67 17.69
CA GLU A 91 -4.25 -12.37 18.93
C GLU A 91 -3.22 -12.07 20.00
N ASP A 92 -3.59 -12.33 21.25
CA ASP A 92 -2.67 -12.18 22.38
C ASP A 92 -1.50 -13.15 22.27
N GLY A 93 -0.28 -12.70 22.55
CA GLY A 93 0.94 -13.48 22.40
C GLY A 93 1.55 -13.48 21.00
N ASP A 94 0.90 -12.89 20.00
CA ASP A 94 1.43 -12.84 18.63
C ASP A 94 2.76 -12.08 18.53
N ILE A 95 3.61 -12.54 17.62
CA ILE A 95 4.75 -11.82 17.07
C ILE A 95 4.39 -11.48 15.62
N ILE A 96 4.13 -10.19 15.35
CA ILE A 96 3.63 -9.76 14.05
C ILE A 96 4.61 -8.83 13.32
N TYR A 97 4.57 -8.89 11.99
CA TYR A 97 5.21 -7.89 11.14
C TYR A 97 4.18 -7.00 10.45
N LEU A 98 4.38 -5.68 10.51
CA LEU A 98 3.55 -4.67 9.83
C LEU A 98 4.37 -3.95 8.75
N ASP A 99 3.98 -4.11 7.49
CA ASP A 99 4.56 -3.42 6.33
C ASP A 99 4.28 -1.90 6.35
N CYS A 100 4.97 -1.17 5.50
CA CYS A 100 4.91 0.29 5.38
C CYS A 100 3.75 0.83 4.54
N GLY A 101 2.90 -0.03 3.97
CA GLY A 101 1.80 0.36 3.09
C GLY A 101 0.70 1.17 3.80
N THR A 102 0.05 2.09 3.06
CA THR A 102 -1.01 2.96 3.62
C THR A 102 -2.24 2.19 4.10
N THR A 103 -2.52 1.00 3.57
CA THR A 103 -3.60 0.13 4.05
C THR A 103 -3.21 -0.54 5.36
N VAL A 104 -1.96 -1.01 5.48
CA VAL A 104 -1.40 -1.56 6.72
C VAL A 104 -1.34 -0.47 7.81
N PHE A 105 -1.06 0.78 7.44
CA PHE A 105 -1.13 1.90 8.38
C PHE A 105 -2.54 2.07 8.98
N GLN A 106 -3.61 1.88 8.20
CA GLN A 106 -4.97 1.90 8.75
C GLN A 106 -5.23 0.74 9.72
N MET A 107 -4.66 -0.42 9.47
CA MET A 107 -4.65 -1.52 10.43
C MET A 107 -3.88 -1.13 11.70
N THR A 108 -2.72 -0.49 11.56
CA THR A 108 -1.93 -0.02 12.71
C THR A 108 -2.71 0.92 13.60
N LEU A 109 -3.50 1.85 13.02
CA LEU A 109 -4.38 2.74 13.79
C LEU A 109 -5.46 1.98 14.56
N ALA A 110 -6.09 0.99 13.93
CA ALA A 110 -7.10 0.15 14.58
C ALA A 110 -6.47 -0.74 15.68
N LEU A 111 -5.29 -1.30 15.44
CA LEU A 111 -4.55 -2.10 16.41
C LEU A 111 -4.12 -1.24 17.62
N SER A 112 -3.67 -0.01 17.39
CA SER A 112 -3.31 0.94 18.46
C SER A 112 -4.50 1.19 19.41
N GLN A 113 -5.73 1.26 18.88
CA GLN A 113 -6.94 1.38 19.70
C GLN A 113 -7.21 0.13 20.55
N ARG A 114 -7.02 -1.07 20.00
CA ARG A 114 -7.15 -2.34 20.70
C ARG A 114 -6.10 -2.50 21.81
N ILE A 115 -4.86 -2.10 21.54
CA ILE A 115 -3.79 -2.06 22.56
C ILE A 115 -4.19 -1.12 23.70
N ALA A 116 -4.64 0.08 23.38
CA ALA A 116 -5.06 1.08 24.38
C ALA A 116 -6.30 0.67 25.19
N SER A 117 -7.16 -0.24 24.65
CA SER A 117 -8.29 -0.80 25.40
C SER A 117 -7.91 -1.96 26.33
N GLY A 118 -6.64 -2.38 26.34
CA GLY A 118 -6.15 -3.46 27.21
C GLY A 118 -6.51 -4.86 26.74
N GLU A 119 -6.73 -5.06 25.44
CA GLU A 119 -7.09 -6.36 24.88
C GLU A 119 -5.94 -7.38 24.88
N PHE A 120 -4.68 -6.93 25.00
CA PHE A 120 -3.51 -7.77 24.92
C PHE A 120 -2.76 -7.81 26.26
N GLN A 121 -2.24 -8.99 26.62
CA GLN A 121 -1.29 -9.17 27.72
C GLN A 121 0.16 -9.17 27.23
N SER A 122 0.37 -9.64 25.99
CA SER A 122 1.68 -9.66 25.34
C SER A 122 1.51 -9.54 23.83
N LEU A 123 2.21 -8.60 23.21
CA LEU A 123 2.22 -8.43 21.76
C LEU A 123 3.59 -7.94 21.31
N ASN A 124 4.17 -8.59 20.30
CA ASN A 124 5.43 -8.15 19.71
C ASN A 124 5.17 -7.66 18.28
N ILE A 125 5.51 -6.41 18.02
CA ILE A 125 5.30 -5.77 16.72
C ILE A 125 6.66 -5.39 16.12
N VAL A 126 6.92 -5.88 14.92
CA VAL A 126 8.09 -5.50 14.12
C VAL A 126 7.59 -4.75 12.88
N THR A 127 8.22 -3.64 12.55
CA THR A 127 7.85 -2.84 11.37
C THR A 127 9.06 -2.13 10.79
N ASN A 128 9.07 -1.91 9.50
CA ASN A 128 10.02 -1.04 8.80
C ASN A 128 9.47 0.39 8.59
N SER A 129 8.28 0.69 9.10
CA SER A 129 7.55 1.94 8.86
C SER A 129 7.67 2.90 10.03
N LEU A 130 8.20 4.09 9.76
CA LEU A 130 8.27 5.15 10.77
C LEU A 130 6.87 5.63 11.19
N VAL A 131 5.91 5.67 10.25
CA VAL A 131 4.53 6.11 10.56
C VAL A 131 3.79 5.09 11.42
N ASN A 132 4.04 3.80 11.26
CA ASN A 132 3.47 2.78 12.14
C ASN A 132 3.98 2.95 13.58
N VAL A 133 5.28 3.18 13.75
CA VAL A 133 5.87 3.44 15.07
C VAL A 133 5.27 4.67 15.73
N GLN A 134 5.06 5.75 14.96
CA GLN A 134 4.46 6.98 15.49
C GLN A 134 2.98 6.82 15.88
N ALA A 135 2.26 5.89 15.22
CA ALA A 135 0.84 5.63 15.47
C ALA A 135 0.60 4.65 16.63
N LEU A 136 1.56 3.77 16.89
CA LEU A 136 1.50 2.82 17.99
C LEU A 136 1.96 3.50 19.28
N ASN A 137 1.05 3.61 20.23
CA ASN A 137 1.41 4.08 21.57
C ASN A 137 2.05 2.92 22.32
N PRO A 138 3.32 3.00 22.76
CA PRO A 138 3.94 1.92 23.50
C PRO A 138 3.21 1.72 24.82
N ASP A 139 2.61 0.55 24.97
CA ASP A 139 2.03 0.04 26.21
C ASP A 139 2.99 -1.00 26.79
N PRO A 140 3.11 -1.18 28.11
CA PRO A 140 3.95 -2.21 28.70
C PRO A 140 3.71 -3.64 28.19
N CYS A 141 2.52 -3.92 27.69
CA CYS A 141 2.19 -5.22 27.09
C CYS A 141 2.72 -5.39 25.65
N CYS A 142 3.18 -4.30 25.01
CA CYS A 142 3.54 -4.28 23.60
C CYS A 142 5.02 -3.94 23.42
N GLN A 143 5.81 -4.89 22.87
CA GLN A 143 7.15 -4.61 22.41
C GLN A 143 7.12 -4.16 20.95
N LEU A 144 7.61 -2.95 20.68
CA LEU A 144 7.67 -2.38 19.34
C LEU A 144 9.11 -2.29 18.85
N ILE A 145 9.39 -2.92 17.71
CA ILE A 145 10.71 -2.94 17.07
C ILE A 145 10.64 -2.27 15.71
N LEU A 146 11.38 -1.17 15.56
CA LEU A 146 11.59 -0.55 14.25
C LEU A 146 12.83 -1.15 13.59
N VAL A 147 12.65 -1.72 12.41
CA VAL A 147 13.74 -2.26 11.60
C VAL A 147 14.33 -1.13 10.77
N GLY A 148 15.61 -0.84 11.00
CA GLY A 148 16.34 0.20 10.27
C GLY A 148 16.83 -0.26 8.90
N GLY A 149 17.44 0.68 8.16
CA GLY A 149 17.96 0.45 6.80
C GLY A 149 18.15 1.75 6.06
N ILE A 150 17.97 1.73 4.74
CA ILE A 150 17.95 2.95 3.91
C ILE A 150 16.59 3.62 4.08
N TYR A 151 16.59 4.85 4.58
CA TYR A 151 15.35 5.61 4.79
C TYR A 151 14.86 6.23 3.48
N ASN A 152 13.61 6.00 3.16
CA ASN A 152 12.89 6.66 2.07
C ASN A 152 11.91 7.69 2.66
N SER A 153 12.17 8.97 2.42
CA SER A 153 11.37 10.08 2.96
C SER A 153 9.96 10.16 2.39
N GLU A 154 9.76 9.77 1.14
CA GLU A 154 8.46 9.78 0.46
C GLU A 154 7.53 8.66 0.98
N ARG A 155 8.12 7.52 1.30
CA ARG A 155 7.41 6.35 1.83
C ARG A 155 7.38 6.35 3.35
N ARG A 156 8.29 7.08 4.01
CA ARG A 156 8.51 7.11 5.46
C ARG A 156 8.83 5.73 6.03
N ASP A 157 9.62 4.95 5.29
CA ASP A 157 10.01 3.60 5.63
C ASP A 157 11.53 3.37 5.51
N PHE A 158 11.93 2.20 5.96
CA PHE A 158 13.28 1.68 5.81
C PHE A 158 13.27 0.42 4.95
N SER A 159 14.22 0.30 4.03
CA SER A 159 14.32 -0.86 3.15
C SER A 159 15.77 -1.14 2.72
N GLY A 160 15.95 -2.18 1.92
CA GLY A 160 17.23 -2.56 1.35
C GLY A 160 17.95 -3.68 2.14
N PRO A 161 19.18 -4.06 1.71
CA PRO A 161 19.87 -5.26 2.22
C PRO A 161 20.13 -5.28 3.73
N LEU A 162 20.28 -4.11 4.36
CA LEU A 162 20.47 -4.03 5.81
C LEU A 162 19.17 -4.37 6.55
N THR A 163 18.02 -3.89 6.03
CA THR A 163 16.70 -4.20 6.57
C THR A 163 16.42 -5.70 6.49
N GLU A 164 16.72 -6.32 5.34
CA GLU A 164 16.56 -7.76 5.16
C GLU A 164 17.43 -8.59 6.12
N LYS A 165 18.70 -8.21 6.29
CA LYS A 165 19.59 -8.84 7.28
C LYS A 165 19.07 -8.72 8.71
N PHE A 166 18.41 -7.60 9.04
CA PHE A 166 17.82 -7.39 10.35
C PHE A 166 16.59 -8.28 10.56
N ILE A 167 15.79 -8.49 9.52
CA ILE A 167 14.59 -9.36 9.54
C ILE A 167 14.97 -10.86 9.59
N ALA A 168 16.06 -11.26 8.98
CA ALA A 168 16.42 -12.67 8.79
C ALA A 168 16.39 -13.56 10.06
N PRO A 169 16.77 -13.10 11.28
CA PRO A 169 16.69 -13.91 12.49
C PRO A 169 15.31 -13.99 13.13
N PHE A 170 14.33 -13.16 12.69
CA PHE A 170 12.99 -13.18 13.26
C PHE A 170 12.16 -14.36 12.75
N HIS A 171 11.16 -14.73 13.54
CA HIS A 171 10.06 -15.59 13.17
C HIS A 171 8.76 -14.90 13.58
N PHE A 172 7.79 -14.82 12.68
CA PHE A 172 6.53 -14.14 12.88
C PHE A 172 5.37 -15.15 12.85
N ASN A 173 4.43 -15.03 13.77
CA ASN A 173 3.17 -15.78 13.68
C ASN A 173 2.37 -15.27 12.46
N LYS A 174 2.35 -13.95 12.27
CA LYS A 174 1.59 -13.33 11.19
C LYS A 174 2.37 -12.15 10.61
N CYS A 175 2.36 -12.00 9.28
CA CYS A 175 2.80 -10.77 8.64
C CYS A 175 1.65 -10.13 7.88
N PHE A 176 1.57 -8.80 7.93
CA PHE A 176 0.57 -7.99 7.24
C PHE A 176 1.26 -7.10 6.22
N LEU A 177 1.04 -7.41 4.96
CA LEU A 177 1.72 -6.80 3.82
C LEU A 177 0.74 -6.01 2.97
N GLY A 178 1.25 -4.99 2.27
CA GLY A 178 0.54 -4.32 1.19
C GLY A 178 0.93 -4.86 -0.17
N CYS A 179 0.16 -4.48 -1.21
CA CYS A 179 0.58 -4.67 -2.60
C CYS A 179 0.17 -3.48 -3.46
N ASP A 180 0.87 -3.29 -4.58
CA ASP A 180 0.50 -2.34 -5.62
C ASP A 180 -0.33 -2.97 -6.74
N GLY A 181 -0.40 -4.30 -6.78
CA GLY A 181 -1.23 -5.06 -7.69
C GLY A 181 -1.23 -6.55 -7.37
N VAL A 182 -2.32 -7.22 -7.75
CA VAL A 182 -2.46 -8.68 -7.72
C VAL A 182 -3.27 -9.16 -8.91
N ASN A 183 -2.75 -10.17 -9.60
CA ASN A 183 -3.47 -10.86 -10.67
C ASN A 183 -3.16 -12.38 -10.66
N GLN A 184 -3.88 -13.14 -11.46
CA GLN A 184 -3.77 -14.60 -11.51
C GLN A 184 -2.44 -15.09 -12.12
N ARG A 185 -1.76 -14.28 -12.93
CA ARG A 185 -0.54 -14.65 -13.63
C ARG A 185 0.72 -14.36 -12.82
N ASP A 186 0.81 -13.13 -12.31
CA ASP A 186 2.03 -12.60 -11.72
C ASP A 186 1.99 -12.63 -10.18
N GLY A 187 0.82 -13.00 -9.58
CA GLY A 187 0.61 -12.95 -8.14
C GLY A 187 0.61 -11.53 -7.59
N PHE A 188 1.23 -11.33 -6.45
CA PHE A 188 1.31 -10.04 -5.75
C PHE A 188 2.55 -9.27 -6.16
N SER A 189 2.40 -7.98 -6.40
CA SER A 189 3.46 -7.13 -6.95
C SER A 189 3.54 -5.76 -6.27
N SER A 190 4.73 -5.18 -6.33
CA SER A 190 5.03 -3.83 -5.84
C SER A 190 5.71 -2.98 -6.91
N LYS A 191 5.63 -1.66 -6.77
CA LYS A 191 6.35 -0.68 -7.59
C LYS A 191 7.81 -0.53 -7.17
N ASP A 192 8.17 -0.99 -5.97
CA ASP A 192 9.49 -0.81 -5.39
C ASP A 192 10.20 -2.16 -5.21
N VAL A 193 11.40 -2.28 -5.81
CA VAL A 193 12.21 -3.51 -5.81
C VAL A 193 12.65 -3.86 -4.39
N ASN A 194 13.04 -2.87 -3.57
CA ASN A 194 13.51 -3.12 -2.20
C ASN A 194 12.36 -3.59 -1.31
N ILE A 195 11.16 -3.02 -1.49
CA ILE A 195 9.97 -3.48 -0.76
C ILE A 195 9.56 -4.89 -1.22
N SER A 196 9.62 -5.19 -2.52
CA SER A 196 9.37 -6.54 -3.02
C SER A 196 10.31 -7.56 -2.39
N SER A 197 11.62 -7.25 -2.33
CA SER A 197 12.63 -8.11 -1.72
C SER A 197 12.38 -8.29 -0.22
N LEU A 198 12.11 -7.19 0.49
CA LEU A 198 11.80 -7.23 1.92
C LEU A 198 10.55 -8.05 2.23
N ASN A 199 9.46 -7.84 1.45
CA ASN A 199 8.22 -8.61 1.62
C ASN A 199 8.45 -10.11 1.39
N SER A 200 9.22 -10.49 0.38
CA SER A 200 9.60 -11.89 0.17
C SER A 200 10.41 -12.46 1.35
N CYS A 201 11.32 -11.67 1.92
CA CYS A 201 12.11 -12.07 3.10
C CYS A 201 11.20 -12.28 4.33
N VAL A 202 10.31 -11.33 4.61
CA VAL A 202 9.34 -11.39 5.73
C VAL A 202 8.41 -12.58 5.60
N MET A 203 7.86 -12.81 4.40
CA MET A 203 7.00 -13.97 4.13
C MET A 203 7.70 -15.30 4.41
N GLY A 204 8.99 -15.40 4.08
CA GLY A 204 9.80 -16.59 4.36
C GLY A 204 10.03 -16.83 5.86
N ARG A 205 9.65 -15.90 6.72
CA ARG A 205 9.79 -15.91 8.18
C ARG A 205 8.46 -15.89 8.92
N SER A 206 7.35 -16.06 8.20
CA SER A 206 6.00 -15.95 8.76
C SER A 206 5.22 -17.25 8.59
N ASP A 207 4.47 -17.63 9.62
CA ASP A 207 3.59 -18.79 9.59
C ASP A 207 2.34 -18.51 8.74
N ALA A 208 1.78 -17.29 8.86
CA ALA A 208 0.64 -16.85 8.09
C ALA A 208 0.89 -15.47 7.44
N VAL A 209 0.52 -15.35 6.17
CA VAL A 209 0.72 -14.14 5.36
C VAL A 209 -0.62 -13.52 5.00
N TYR A 210 -0.82 -12.30 5.46
CA TYR A 210 -2.00 -11.49 5.20
C TYR A 210 -1.64 -10.36 4.24
N VAL A 211 -2.39 -10.23 3.13
CA VAL A 211 -2.25 -9.09 2.22
C VAL A 211 -3.47 -8.20 2.31
N LEU A 212 -3.22 -6.92 2.56
CA LEU A 212 -4.24 -5.88 2.70
C LEU A 212 -4.23 -4.98 1.48
N CYS A 213 -5.29 -5.02 0.68
CA CYS A 213 -5.35 -4.21 -0.53
C CYS A 213 -6.77 -3.74 -0.83
N ASP A 214 -6.90 -2.50 -1.27
CA ASP A 214 -8.16 -1.99 -1.80
C ASP A 214 -8.43 -2.53 -3.21
N SER A 215 -9.69 -2.44 -3.64
CA SER A 215 -10.17 -2.98 -4.92
C SER A 215 -9.43 -2.46 -6.15
N SER A 216 -8.78 -1.30 -6.06
CA SER A 216 -7.98 -0.77 -7.19
C SER A 216 -6.74 -1.59 -7.51
N LYS A 217 -6.36 -2.53 -6.64
CA LYS A 217 -5.19 -3.40 -6.81
C LYS A 217 -5.53 -4.75 -7.45
N LEU A 218 -6.80 -5.12 -7.42
CA LEU A 218 -7.29 -6.40 -7.96
C LEU A 218 -7.25 -6.40 -9.51
N GLY A 219 -6.79 -7.48 -10.10
CA GLY A 219 -6.69 -7.65 -11.55
C GLY A 219 -5.53 -6.88 -12.22
N HIS A 220 -4.65 -6.26 -11.44
CA HIS A 220 -3.53 -5.48 -11.95
C HIS A 220 -2.19 -6.08 -11.57
N SER A 221 -1.17 -5.82 -12.38
CA SER A 221 0.22 -6.12 -12.09
C SER A 221 1.01 -4.83 -11.87
N SER A 222 2.03 -4.91 -11.06
CA SER A 222 2.97 -3.81 -10.83
C SER A 222 4.38 -4.19 -11.30
N MET A 223 5.40 -3.39 -10.97
CA MET A 223 6.74 -3.49 -11.54
C MET A 223 7.44 -4.81 -11.19
N VAL A 224 7.35 -5.26 -9.95
CA VAL A 224 8.06 -6.45 -9.46
C VAL A 224 7.11 -7.34 -8.66
N SER A 225 6.98 -8.59 -9.08
CA SER A 225 6.26 -9.62 -8.32
C SER A 225 7.09 -10.04 -7.09
N TYR A 226 6.44 -10.16 -5.93
CA TYR A 226 7.10 -10.59 -4.70
C TYR A 226 6.55 -11.91 -4.16
N ALA A 227 5.35 -12.32 -4.58
CA ALA A 227 4.74 -13.57 -4.15
C ALA A 227 3.79 -14.16 -5.18
N PRO A 228 3.85 -15.45 -5.48
CA PRO A 228 2.76 -16.16 -6.14
C PRO A 228 1.55 -16.27 -5.20
N LEU A 229 0.37 -16.60 -5.74
CA LEU A 229 -0.89 -16.61 -4.97
C LEU A 229 -0.85 -17.61 -3.81
N ASP A 230 -0.29 -18.78 -4.01
CA ASP A 230 -0.23 -19.90 -3.06
C ASP A 230 0.66 -19.66 -1.83
N ARG A 231 1.41 -18.55 -1.82
CA ARG A 231 2.21 -18.12 -0.65
C ARG A 231 1.42 -17.25 0.31
N ILE A 232 0.19 -16.87 -0.02
CA ILE A 232 -0.64 -15.98 0.78
C ILE A 232 -1.71 -16.79 1.49
N THR A 233 -1.86 -16.56 2.79
CA THR A 233 -2.90 -17.22 3.60
C THR A 233 -4.24 -16.51 3.44
N VAL A 234 -4.24 -15.19 3.56
CA VAL A 234 -5.45 -14.37 3.58
C VAL A 234 -5.27 -13.09 2.76
N ILE A 235 -6.28 -12.74 1.98
CA ILE A 235 -6.45 -11.39 1.43
C ILE A 235 -7.60 -10.71 2.15
N VAL A 236 -7.38 -9.46 2.59
CA VAL A 236 -8.43 -8.57 3.10
C VAL A 236 -8.62 -7.44 2.11
N THR A 237 -9.81 -7.32 1.56
CA THR A 237 -10.15 -6.31 0.54
C THR A 237 -11.59 -5.82 0.68
N ASN A 238 -11.96 -4.75 -0.01
CA ASN A 238 -13.29 -4.14 0.04
C ASN A 238 -14.22 -4.55 -1.11
N ALA A 239 -13.76 -5.36 -2.07
CA ALA A 239 -14.61 -5.81 -3.18
C ALA A 239 -14.20 -7.20 -3.66
N GLU A 240 -15.18 -7.91 -4.25
CA GLU A 240 -14.93 -9.17 -4.93
C GLU A 240 -14.01 -8.97 -6.14
N PRO A 241 -12.98 -9.81 -6.31
CA PRO A 241 -12.19 -9.83 -7.53
C PRO A 241 -13.01 -10.37 -8.72
N GLU A 242 -12.57 -10.05 -9.94
CA GLU A 242 -13.14 -10.63 -11.15
C GLU A 242 -13.00 -12.15 -11.16
N ALA A 243 -13.84 -12.84 -11.94
CA ALA A 243 -14.00 -14.29 -11.93
C ALA A 243 -12.67 -15.07 -12.08
N ASP A 244 -11.79 -14.62 -12.96
CA ASP A 244 -10.50 -15.28 -13.23
C ASP A 244 -9.56 -15.22 -12.02
N LEU A 245 -9.43 -14.04 -11.41
CA LEU A 245 -8.61 -13.88 -10.20
C LEU A 245 -9.23 -14.62 -9.02
N ARG A 246 -10.56 -14.56 -8.87
CA ARG A 246 -11.28 -15.30 -7.82
C ARG A 246 -11.03 -16.80 -7.92
N SER A 247 -11.17 -17.37 -9.11
CA SER A 247 -10.92 -18.80 -9.35
C SER A 247 -9.48 -19.19 -9.05
N ALA A 248 -8.52 -18.33 -9.43
CA ALA A 248 -7.10 -18.55 -9.15
C ALA A 248 -6.80 -18.52 -7.64
N LEU A 249 -7.38 -17.57 -6.90
CA LEU A 249 -7.24 -17.49 -5.44
C LEU A 249 -7.83 -18.73 -4.74
N GLN A 250 -8.99 -19.19 -5.17
CA GLN A 250 -9.60 -20.42 -4.65
C GLN A 250 -8.72 -21.65 -4.91
N SER A 251 -8.17 -21.77 -6.14
CA SER A 251 -7.27 -22.86 -6.51
C SER A 251 -5.96 -22.86 -5.71
N ALA A 252 -5.51 -21.67 -5.31
CA ALA A 252 -4.33 -21.47 -4.47
C ALA A 252 -4.62 -21.59 -2.95
N ASN A 253 -5.86 -21.92 -2.55
CA ASN A 253 -6.33 -21.99 -1.15
C ASN A 253 -6.16 -20.67 -0.37
N VAL A 254 -6.26 -19.52 -1.04
CA VAL A 254 -6.21 -18.21 -0.40
C VAL A 254 -7.58 -17.85 0.16
N HIS A 255 -7.64 -17.52 1.44
CA HIS A 255 -8.87 -17.05 2.08
C HIS A 255 -9.14 -15.59 1.71
N LEU A 256 -10.30 -15.34 1.09
CA LEU A 256 -10.74 -13.98 0.75
C LEU A 256 -11.68 -13.45 1.83
N ASN A 257 -11.28 -12.37 2.49
CA ASN A 257 -12.10 -11.66 3.46
C ASN A 257 -12.52 -10.30 2.90
N LEU A 258 -13.83 -10.12 2.77
CA LEU A 258 -14.44 -8.89 2.26
C LEU A 258 -14.91 -8.04 3.43
N CYS A 259 -14.32 -6.85 3.57
CA CYS A 259 -14.88 -5.86 4.46
C CYS A 259 -16.07 -5.17 3.77
N GLY A 260 -17.28 -5.42 4.29
CA GLY A 260 -18.48 -4.72 3.85
C GLY A 260 -18.32 -3.20 3.94
N GLY A 261 -18.94 -2.47 2.98
CA GLY A 261 -19.01 -1.01 2.98
C GLY A 261 -19.88 -0.45 4.12
#